data_a7af0edb9ab8ddabab3703f433919009
#
_entry.id   a7af0edb9ab8ddabab3703f433919009
#
_cell.length_a   1.000
_cell.length_b   1.000
_cell.length_c   1.000
_cell.angle_alpha   90.00
_cell.angle_beta   90.00
_cell.angle_gamma   90.00
#
_symmetry.space_group_name_H-M   'P 1'
#
loop_
_entity.id
_entity.type
_entity.pdbx_description
1 polymer ?
#
loop_
_entity_poly.entity_id
_entity_poly.type
_entity_poly.pdbx_seq_one_letter_code
_entity_poly.pdbx_strand_id
1 'polypeptide(L)'
;RYLCVEALSALDGKELACIAELYALDENGDRLSREPWTARFADSEDVAGVNRSADKIFDLQESTYWSTEKGKAYPHVVIIDLGAEHTLTGIQYLPRMESQVPGGIKDYKIYVK
;
A
#
# COMPACT_ATOMS: atom_id res chain seq x y z
N ARG A 1 6.95 -13.71 -5.01
CA ARG A 1 6.67 -12.80 -6.13
C ARG A 1 5.58 -11.80 -5.82
N TYR A 2 4.57 -12.21 -5.06
CA TYR A 2 3.44 -11.34 -4.71
C TYR A 2 3.55 -10.87 -3.28
N LEU A 3 3.25 -9.60 -3.06
CA LEU A 3 3.19 -8.98 -1.74
C LEU A 3 1.75 -8.52 -1.50
N CYS A 4 1.11 -9.06 -0.49
CA CYS A 4 -0.25 -8.70 -0.11
C CYS A 4 -0.25 -7.94 1.21
N VAL A 5 -0.87 -6.77 1.21
CA VAL A 5 -1.10 -6.00 2.44
C VAL A 5 -2.60 -6.03 2.72
N GLU A 6 -2.97 -6.61 3.86
CA GLU A 6 -4.34 -6.60 4.36
C GLU A 6 -4.40 -5.60 5.51
N ALA A 7 -5.06 -4.46 5.27
CA ALA A 7 -5.25 -3.44 6.28
C ALA A 7 -6.51 -3.77 7.08
N LEU A 8 -6.40 -3.78 8.40
CA LEU A 8 -7.45 -4.22 9.31
C LEU A 8 -8.14 -3.08 10.05
N SER A 9 -7.43 -1.98 10.28
CA SER A 9 -8.00 -0.80 10.95
C SER A 9 -7.17 0.44 10.64
N ALA A 10 -7.76 1.61 10.84
CA ALA A 10 -7.10 2.89 10.64
C ALA A 10 -6.72 3.53 11.97
N LEU A 11 -5.67 4.36 11.96
CA LEU A 11 -5.22 5.11 13.14
C LEU A 11 -6.30 6.04 13.68
N ASP A 12 -7.13 6.61 12.80
CA ASP A 12 -8.20 7.53 13.17
C ASP A 12 -9.53 6.82 13.45
N GLY A 13 -9.57 5.50 13.36
CA GLY A 13 -10.79 4.70 13.56
C GLY A 13 -11.80 4.82 12.44
N LYS A 14 -11.46 5.46 11.33
CA LYS A 14 -12.36 5.63 10.18
C LYS A 14 -12.16 4.53 9.14
N GLU A 15 -12.82 4.65 8.00
CA GLU A 15 -12.92 3.57 7.02
C GLU A 15 -11.85 3.59 5.92
N LEU A 16 -11.19 4.72 5.69
CA LEU A 16 -10.20 4.85 4.61
C LEU A 16 -8.90 4.10 4.92
N ALA A 17 -8.32 3.50 3.90
CA ALA A 17 -6.94 3.03 3.91
C ALA A 17 -6.17 3.75 2.80
N CYS A 18 -5.02 4.33 3.14
CA CYS A 18 -4.16 5.04 2.19
C CYS A 18 -2.72 4.61 2.37
N ILE A 19 -2.01 4.47 1.25
CA ILE A 19 -0.56 4.20 1.24
C ILE A 19 0.08 5.16 0.24
N ALA A 20 0.97 6.03 0.73
CA ALA A 20 1.74 6.91 -0.15
C ALA A 20 2.87 6.15 -0.83
N GLU A 21 3.65 5.40 -0.06
CA GLU A 21 4.73 4.58 -0.58
C GLU A 21 4.88 3.31 0.24
N LEU A 22 5.24 2.22 -0.43
CA LEU A 22 5.56 0.96 0.20
C LEU A 22 6.89 0.47 -0.37
N TYR A 23 7.77 0.04 0.51
CA TYR A 23 9.06 -0.52 0.16
C TYR A 23 9.13 -1.95 0.68
N ALA A 24 9.77 -2.82 -0.08
CA ALA A 24 10.08 -4.17 0.36
C ALA A 24 11.59 -4.28 0.55
N LEU A 25 12.00 -4.93 1.63
CA LEU A 25 13.41 -5.12 1.96
C LEU A 25 13.83 -6.53 1.58
N ASP A 26 14.98 -6.63 0.91
CA ASP A 26 15.54 -7.91 0.48
C ASP A 26 16.24 -8.66 1.62
N GLU A 27 16.91 -9.76 1.30
CA GLU A 27 17.60 -10.61 2.28
C GLU A 27 18.72 -9.90 3.03
N ASN A 28 19.23 -8.79 2.47
CA ASN A 28 20.27 -7.97 3.09
C ASN A 28 19.72 -6.76 3.84
N GLY A 29 18.39 -6.58 3.84
CA GLY A 29 17.73 -5.44 4.43
C GLY A 29 17.73 -4.20 3.56
N ASP A 30 18.09 -4.32 2.29
CA ASP A 30 18.10 -3.23 1.34
C ASP A 30 16.75 -3.15 0.61
N ARG A 31 16.36 -1.94 0.19
CA ARG A 31 15.14 -1.74 -0.58
C ARG A 31 15.25 -2.35 -1.96
N LEU A 32 14.25 -3.15 -2.34
CA LEU A 32 14.13 -3.65 -3.71
C LEU A 32 13.81 -2.50 -4.66
N SER A 33 14.31 -2.58 -5.89
CA SER A 33 13.86 -1.71 -6.96
C SER A 33 12.36 -1.94 -7.20
N ARG A 34 11.58 -0.87 -7.29
CA ARG A 34 10.13 -0.95 -7.52
C ARG A 34 9.76 -0.78 -8.98
N GLU A 35 10.75 -0.62 -9.86
CA GLU A 35 10.54 -0.43 -11.29
C GLU A 35 9.71 -1.55 -11.93
N PRO A 36 9.96 -2.84 -11.64
CA PRO A 36 9.17 -3.93 -12.22
C PRO A 36 7.83 -4.20 -11.52
N TRP A 37 7.48 -3.44 -10.50
CA TRP A 37 6.25 -3.71 -9.73
C TRP A 37 5.01 -3.30 -10.52
N THR A 38 3.95 -4.10 -10.36
CA THR A 38 2.62 -3.79 -10.90
C THR A 38 1.56 -4.05 -9.84
N ALA A 39 0.46 -3.32 -9.92
CA ALA A 39 -0.68 -3.55 -9.03
C ALA A 39 -1.46 -4.76 -9.56
N ARG A 40 -1.53 -5.82 -8.74
CA ARG A 40 -2.24 -7.05 -9.08
C ARG A 40 -3.71 -6.96 -8.72
N PHE A 41 -4.02 -6.35 -7.58
CA PHE A 41 -5.38 -6.26 -7.05
C PHE A 41 -5.46 -5.16 -5.99
N ALA A 42 -6.60 -4.49 -5.93
CA ALA A 42 -7.00 -3.62 -4.83
C ALA A 42 -8.49 -3.80 -4.65
N ASP A 43 -8.95 -3.96 -3.40
CA ASP A 43 -10.37 -4.12 -3.12
C ASP A 43 -11.17 -2.84 -3.41
N SER A 44 -10.52 -1.69 -3.32
CA SER A 44 -11.14 -0.39 -3.55
C SER A 44 -10.09 0.63 -3.99
N GLU A 45 -10.47 1.50 -4.92
CA GLU A 45 -9.61 2.59 -5.41
C GLU A 45 -10.48 3.83 -5.62
N ASP A 46 -10.09 4.96 -5.02
CA ASP A 46 -10.78 6.22 -5.24
C ASP A 46 -10.22 6.90 -6.49
N VAL A 47 -10.93 6.81 -7.58
CA VAL A 47 -10.52 7.37 -8.87
C VAL A 47 -11.51 8.41 -9.43
N ALA A 48 -12.50 8.80 -8.63
CA ALA A 48 -13.58 9.70 -9.08
C ALA A 48 -13.10 11.14 -9.31
N GLY A 49 -12.14 11.59 -8.50
CA GLY A 49 -11.52 12.91 -8.65
C GLY A 49 -10.09 12.75 -9.10
N VAL A 50 -9.15 13.05 -8.20
CA VAL A 50 -7.74 12.73 -8.43
C VAL A 50 -7.59 11.21 -8.43
N ASN A 51 -6.79 10.68 -9.36
CA ASN A 51 -6.58 9.23 -9.46
C ASN A 51 -5.76 8.73 -8.26
N ARG A 52 -6.39 7.94 -7.37
CA ARG A 52 -5.77 7.33 -6.19
C ARG A 52 -5.67 5.80 -6.35
N SER A 53 -5.34 5.34 -7.55
CA SER A 53 -5.21 3.90 -7.83
C SER A 53 -4.01 3.28 -7.12
N ALA A 54 -3.98 1.95 -7.06
CA ALA A 54 -2.98 1.20 -6.29
C ALA A 54 -1.54 1.40 -6.80
N ASP A 55 -1.34 1.71 -8.07
CA ASP A 55 -0.03 1.98 -8.62
C ASP A 55 0.67 3.20 -8.00
N LYS A 56 -0.06 4.06 -7.33
CA LYS A 56 0.49 5.20 -6.59
C LYS A 56 1.36 4.76 -5.40
N ILE A 57 1.22 3.51 -4.96
CA ILE A 57 2.01 2.95 -3.86
C ILE A 57 3.50 2.88 -4.22
N PHE A 58 3.83 2.74 -5.51
CA PHE A 58 5.20 2.54 -5.97
C PHE A 58 5.57 3.41 -7.18
N ASP A 59 4.96 4.58 -7.29
CA ASP A 59 5.22 5.51 -8.41
C ASP A 59 6.42 6.44 -8.18
N LEU A 60 7.16 6.25 -7.09
CA LEU A 60 8.34 7.02 -6.70
C LEU A 60 8.03 8.48 -6.34
N GLN A 61 6.77 8.79 -6.06
CA GLN A 61 6.33 10.14 -5.66
C GLN A 61 5.64 10.09 -4.31
N GLU A 62 6.25 10.70 -3.30
CA GLU A 62 5.72 10.69 -1.93
C GLU A 62 4.43 11.50 -1.78
N SER A 63 4.17 12.41 -2.71
CA SER A 63 2.98 13.26 -2.68
C SER A 63 1.72 12.61 -3.22
N THR A 64 1.85 11.49 -3.93
CA THR A 64 0.73 10.70 -4.41
C THR A 64 0.49 9.50 -3.50
N TYR A 65 -0.71 8.95 -3.52
CA TYR A 65 -1.05 7.82 -2.66
C TYR A 65 -2.23 7.03 -3.23
N TRP A 66 -2.26 5.74 -2.89
CA TRP A 66 -3.45 4.91 -3.06
C TRP A 66 -4.42 5.24 -1.94
N SER A 67 -5.70 5.34 -2.28
CA SER A 67 -6.77 5.49 -1.31
C SER A 67 -7.95 4.61 -1.69
N THR A 68 -8.57 3.99 -0.69
CA THR A 68 -9.85 3.33 -0.86
C THR A 68 -10.97 4.38 -1.00
N GLU A 69 -12.10 3.98 -1.55
CA GLU A 69 -13.26 4.85 -1.64
C GLU A 69 -13.87 5.11 -0.26
N LYS A 70 -14.45 6.29 -0.09
CA LYS A 70 -15.20 6.62 1.12
C LYS A 70 -16.42 5.68 1.24
N GLY A 71 -16.73 5.28 2.47
CA GLY A 71 -17.87 4.43 2.74
C GLY A 71 -17.64 2.94 2.54
N LYS A 72 -16.39 2.54 2.26
CA LYS A 72 -16.01 1.13 2.17
C LYS A 72 -15.36 0.71 3.49
N ALA A 73 -16.00 -0.22 4.19
CA ALA A 73 -15.50 -0.67 5.49
C ALA A 73 -14.26 -1.56 5.37
N TYR A 74 -13.45 -1.58 6.43
CA TYR A 74 -12.35 -2.53 6.57
C TYR A 74 -12.87 -3.97 6.60
N PRO A 75 -12.05 -4.99 6.20
CA PRO A 75 -10.66 -4.86 5.80
C PRO A 75 -10.48 -4.37 4.36
N HIS A 76 -9.29 -3.83 4.08
CA HIS A 76 -8.89 -3.43 2.73
C HIS A 76 -7.64 -4.21 2.31
N VAL A 77 -7.57 -4.58 1.05
CA VAL A 77 -6.50 -5.45 0.54
C VAL A 77 -5.89 -4.84 -0.72
N VAL A 78 -4.57 -4.82 -0.77
CA VAL A 78 -3.84 -4.53 -2.00
C VAL A 78 -2.79 -5.62 -2.23
N ILE A 79 -2.68 -6.07 -3.47
CA ILE A 79 -1.69 -7.08 -3.88
C ILE A 79 -0.82 -6.48 -4.95
N ILE A 80 0.49 -6.57 -4.74
CA ILE A 80 1.52 -6.08 -5.65
C ILE A 80 2.26 -7.26 -6.23
N ASP A 81 2.44 -7.24 -7.56
CA ASP A 81 3.31 -8.18 -8.25
C ASP A 81 4.70 -7.56 -8.31
N LEU A 82 5.67 -8.19 -7.67
CA LEU A 82 7.04 -7.69 -7.59
C LEU A 82 7.84 -7.93 -8.88
N GLY A 83 7.25 -8.64 -9.84
CA GLY A 83 7.89 -8.92 -11.14
C GLY A 83 8.86 -10.09 -11.14
N ALA A 84 9.28 -10.56 -9.97
CA ALA A 84 10.19 -11.69 -9.81
C ALA A 84 10.09 -12.22 -8.38
N GLU A 85 10.64 -13.41 -8.16
CA GLU A 85 10.73 -13.97 -6.81
C GLU A 85 11.84 -13.30 -6.02
N HIS A 86 11.56 -12.98 -4.76
CA HIS A 86 12.52 -12.39 -3.83
C HIS A 86 12.31 -12.96 -2.44
N THR A 87 13.39 -12.99 -1.66
CA THR A 87 13.32 -13.25 -0.22
C THR A 87 13.17 -11.90 0.47
N LEU A 88 12.07 -11.71 1.19
CA LEU A 88 11.77 -10.45 1.88
C LEU A 88 12.07 -10.58 3.37
N THR A 89 12.69 -9.56 3.95
CA THR A 89 12.97 -9.47 5.39
C THR A 89 12.10 -8.44 6.09
N GLY A 90 11.42 -7.59 5.34
CA GLY A 90 10.54 -6.58 5.92
C GLY A 90 9.92 -5.68 4.87
N ILE A 91 9.09 -4.78 5.35
CA ILE A 91 8.48 -3.73 4.54
C ILE A 91 8.62 -2.40 5.27
N GLN A 92 8.53 -1.32 4.51
CA GLN A 92 8.46 0.04 5.05
C GLN A 92 7.23 0.72 4.44
N TYR A 93 6.45 1.37 5.28
CA TYR A 93 5.21 2.01 4.88
C TYR A 93 5.29 3.52 5.11
N LEU A 94 5.01 4.30 4.07
CA LEU A 94 4.86 5.74 4.18
C LEU A 94 3.36 6.07 4.09
N PRO A 95 2.76 6.60 5.16
CA PRO A 95 1.37 7.00 5.12
C PRO A 95 1.18 8.28 4.31
N ARG A 96 -0.06 8.62 4.04
CA ARG A 96 -0.45 9.86 3.40
C ARG A 96 0.10 11.06 4.17
N MET A 97 0.77 11.99 3.46
CA MET A 97 1.53 13.11 4.05
C MET A 97 0.64 14.31 4.35
N GLU A 98 -0.39 14.11 5.16
CA GLU A 98 -1.29 15.18 5.60
C GLU A 98 -1.39 15.19 7.13
N SER A 99 -1.76 16.32 7.72
CA SER A 99 -2.00 16.38 9.16
C SER A 99 -3.10 15.39 9.56
N GLN A 100 -2.98 14.75 10.73
CA GLN A 100 -3.86 13.70 11.25
C GLN A 100 -3.83 12.40 10.44
N VAL A 101 -2.99 12.32 9.40
CA VAL A 101 -2.74 11.10 8.61
C VAL A 101 -4.03 10.36 8.23
N PRO A 102 -4.95 10.99 7.43
CA PRO A 102 -6.18 10.31 7.03
C PRO A 102 -5.88 9.01 6.30
N GLY A 103 -6.55 7.92 6.68
CA GLY A 103 -6.32 6.61 6.09
C GLY A 103 -5.02 5.94 6.52
N GLY A 104 -4.32 6.45 7.54
CA GLY A 104 -3.16 5.78 8.10
C GLY A 104 -3.55 4.42 8.67
N ILE A 105 -2.82 3.37 8.30
CA ILE A 105 -3.14 1.99 8.68
C ILE A 105 -2.59 1.72 10.07
N LYS A 106 -3.43 1.17 10.95
CA LYS A 106 -3.05 0.82 12.32
C LYS A 106 -2.69 -0.66 12.42
N ASP A 107 -3.66 -1.53 12.20
CA ASP A 107 -3.46 -2.97 12.26
C ASP A 107 -3.46 -3.55 10.86
N TYR A 108 -2.59 -4.52 10.61
CA TYR A 108 -2.41 -5.08 9.27
C TYR A 108 -1.83 -6.47 9.33
N LYS A 109 -1.95 -7.19 8.21
CA LYS A 109 -1.25 -8.45 7.98
C LYS A 109 -0.53 -8.39 6.64
N ILE A 110 0.63 -8.99 6.58
CA ILE A 110 1.43 -9.07 5.36
C ILE A 110 1.53 -10.53 4.94
N TYR A 111 1.23 -10.79 3.67
CA TYR A 111 1.36 -12.10 3.09
C TYR A 111 2.30 -12.04 1.90
N VAL A 112 3.12 -13.06 1.71
CA VAL A 112 3.99 -13.21 0.55
C VAL A 112 3.74 -14.57 -0.10
N LYS A 113 3.83 -14.59 -1.41
CA LYS A 113 3.68 -15.81 -2.20
C LYS A 113 4.74 -15.93 -3.28
#